data_4b4aec0a2f8ed8c52aa15784d7eae581
#
_entry.id   4b4aec0a2f8ed8c52aa15784d7eae581
#
_cell.length_a   1.000
_cell.length_b   1.000
_cell.length_c   1.000
_cell.angle_alpha   90.00
_cell.angle_beta   90.00
_cell.angle_gamma   90.00
#
_symmetry.space_group_name_H-M   'P 1'
#
loop_
_entity.id
_entity.type
_entity.pdbx_description
1 polymer ?
#
loop_
_entity_poly.entity_id
_entity_poly.type
_entity_poly.pdbx_seq_one_letter_code
_entity_poly.pdbx_strand_id
1 'polypeptide(L)'
;MGKLELTFIADIHSNLEALEVVLEKVKGGPIYCLGDLVGYGANPNEVIDIVRSKGIKCILGNHDYAVCTGDTSYFNPRAVNAILWTRRVVTKENSEFLLSLPRILRLKKENRKILLAHATPENPIFGDYIHPETDPFKFLSYATEYEEDIMGLGHLHVPYAYHKLDKVIFNPGSVGQPRDGNPLARYCTINLESLKVKFFELDYDRELSARKIVQAGLPTIFATRLFKGI
;
A
#
# COMPACT_ATOMS: atom_id res chain seq x y z
N MET A 1 -2.49 25.67 -17.13
CA MET A 1 -2.44 25.10 -15.77
C MET A 1 -2.28 23.59 -15.94
N GLY A 2 -1.19 23.01 -15.45
CA GLY A 2 -0.98 21.56 -15.50
C GLY A 2 -2.05 20.89 -14.66
N LYS A 3 -2.64 19.79 -15.20
CA LYS A 3 -3.59 18.96 -14.44
C LYS A 3 -2.84 18.42 -13.21
N LEU A 4 -3.30 18.81 -12.00
CA LEU A 4 -2.70 18.32 -10.78
C LEU A 4 -3.13 16.86 -10.57
N GLU A 5 -2.23 15.94 -10.84
CA GLU A 5 -2.42 14.51 -10.57
C GLU A 5 -1.66 14.15 -9.28
N LEU A 6 -2.31 13.38 -8.42
CA LEU A 6 -1.66 12.78 -7.24
C LEU A 6 -1.41 11.31 -7.52
N THR A 7 -0.25 10.82 -7.09
CA THR A 7 0.13 9.40 -7.21
C THR A 7 -0.08 8.68 -5.89
N PHE A 8 -0.67 7.50 -5.97
CA PHE A 8 -0.93 6.63 -4.82
C PHE A 8 -0.34 5.25 -5.05
N ILE A 9 0.37 4.76 -4.04
CA ILE A 9 0.95 3.42 -3.94
C ILE A 9 0.50 2.78 -2.62
N ALA A 10 0.57 1.46 -2.52
CA ALA A 10 0.28 0.73 -1.28
C ALA A 10 1.00 -0.62 -1.28
N ASP A 11 1.10 -1.23 -0.10
CA ASP A 11 1.43 -2.64 0.05
C ASP A 11 2.73 -2.99 -0.70
N ILE A 12 3.81 -2.28 -0.35
CA ILE A 12 5.15 -2.44 -0.96
C ILE A 12 5.79 -3.75 -0.49
N HIS A 13 5.54 -4.11 0.78
CA HIS A 13 5.94 -5.38 1.35
C HIS A 13 7.40 -5.75 1.13
N SER A 14 8.31 -4.82 1.42
CA SER A 14 9.75 -5.05 1.32
C SER A 14 10.23 -5.53 -0.06
N ASN A 15 9.47 -5.26 -1.12
CA ASN A 15 9.80 -5.59 -2.51
C ASN A 15 10.50 -4.40 -3.16
N LEU A 16 11.82 -4.40 -3.06
CA LEU A 16 12.66 -3.29 -3.54
C LEU A 16 12.55 -3.12 -5.05
N GLU A 17 12.65 -4.22 -5.80
CA GLU A 17 12.63 -4.22 -7.27
C GLU A 17 11.31 -3.64 -7.82
N ALA A 18 10.20 -3.99 -7.19
CA ALA A 18 8.89 -3.46 -7.56
C ALA A 18 8.75 -1.96 -7.22
N LEU A 19 9.27 -1.53 -6.07
CA LEU A 19 9.26 -0.11 -5.69
C LEU A 19 10.11 0.73 -6.65
N GLU A 20 11.31 0.28 -6.99
CA GLU A 20 12.22 1.00 -7.88
C GLU A 20 11.60 1.26 -9.25
N VAL A 21 11.00 0.26 -9.90
CA VAL A 21 10.36 0.47 -11.21
C VAL A 21 9.16 1.41 -11.14
N VAL A 22 8.39 1.38 -10.04
CA VAL A 22 7.30 2.35 -9.83
C VAL A 22 7.85 3.76 -9.71
N LEU A 23 8.90 3.96 -8.91
CA LEU A 23 9.50 5.28 -8.69
C LEU A 23 10.19 5.85 -9.93
N GLU A 24 10.71 5.00 -10.82
CA GLU A 24 11.25 5.42 -12.13
C GLU A 24 10.15 5.92 -13.08
N LYS A 25 8.95 5.36 -13.00
CA LYS A 25 7.82 5.72 -13.86
C LYS A 25 7.02 6.91 -13.38
N VAL A 26 6.97 7.14 -12.08
CA VAL A 26 6.26 8.28 -11.51
C VAL A 26 7.02 9.56 -11.82
N LYS A 27 6.45 10.39 -12.71
CA LYS A 27 7.07 11.65 -13.14
C LYS A 27 6.46 12.83 -12.39
N GLY A 28 7.18 13.26 -11.36
CA GLY A 28 6.83 14.48 -10.61
C GLY A 28 5.55 14.35 -9.76
N GLY A 29 5.28 15.39 -8.97
CA GLY A 29 4.15 15.42 -8.06
C GLY A 29 4.36 14.62 -6.76
N PRO A 30 3.46 14.81 -5.80
CA PRO A 30 3.54 14.10 -4.53
C PRO A 30 3.09 12.65 -4.67
N ILE A 31 3.82 11.76 -4.00
CA ILE A 31 3.47 10.35 -3.86
C ILE A 31 2.93 10.12 -2.44
N TYR A 32 1.83 9.40 -2.35
CA TYR A 32 1.23 8.97 -1.09
C TYR A 32 1.24 7.43 -1.03
N CYS A 33 1.69 6.87 0.10
CA CYS A 33 1.70 5.43 0.35
C CYS A 33 0.66 5.07 1.41
N LEU A 34 -0.21 4.14 1.08
CA LEU A 34 -1.32 3.70 1.93
C LEU A 34 -0.91 2.57 2.89
N GLY A 35 0.35 2.55 3.33
CA GLY A 35 0.85 1.61 4.34
C GLY A 35 1.41 0.31 3.76
N ASP A 36 1.81 -0.57 4.69
CA ASP A 36 2.47 -1.84 4.44
C ASP A 36 3.75 -1.68 3.59
N LEU A 37 4.67 -0.87 4.15
CA LEU A 37 6.00 -0.73 3.58
C LEU A 37 6.77 -2.03 3.69
N VAL A 38 6.58 -2.76 4.79
CA VAL A 38 7.35 -3.97 5.14
C VAL A 38 6.49 -5.24 5.20
N GLY A 39 7.14 -6.37 5.49
CA GLY A 39 6.53 -7.70 5.50
C GLY A 39 6.73 -8.45 4.18
N TYR A 40 6.62 -9.75 4.22
CA TYR A 40 6.73 -10.71 3.12
C TYR A 40 8.04 -10.72 2.34
N GLY A 41 8.50 -9.58 1.84
CA GLY A 41 9.72 -9.44 1.03
C GLY A 41 11.00 -9.32 1.87
N ALA A 42 12.14 -9.26 1.18
CA ALA A 42 13.45 -9.41 1.80
C ALA A 42 14.23 -8.11 2.03
N ASN A 43 13.72 -6.96 1.58
CA ASN A 43 14.42 -5.66 1.63
C ASN A 43 13.70 -4.61 2.48
N PRO A 44 13.39 -4.86 3.78
CA PRO A 44 12.60 -3.92 4.57
C PRO A 44 13.32 -2.59 4.80
N ASN A 45 14.61 -2.61 5.11
CA ASN A 45 15.35 -1.38 5.41
C ASN A 45 15.53 -0.51 4.16
N GLU A 46 15.91 -1.11 3.04
CA GLU A 46 16.12 -0.41 1.78
C GLU A 46 14.81 0.27 1.29
N VAL A 47 13.68 -0.41 1.42
CA VAL A 47 12.36 0.16 1.09
C VAL A 47 12.05 1.35 1.99
N ILE A 48 12.23 1.23 3.30
CA ILE A 48 11.99 2.33 4.25
C ILE A 48 12.92 3.52 3.95
N ASP A 49 14.20 3.27 3.71
CA ASP A 49 15.20 4.31 3.45
C ASP A 49 14.89 5.07 2.16
N ILE A 50 14.46 4.38 1.10
CA ILE A 50 14.01 5.01 -0.15
C ILE A 50 12.77 5.88 0.10
N VAL A 51 11.77 5.35 0.78
CA VAL A 51 10.52 6.07 1.09
C VAL A 51 10.82 7.36 1.88
N ARG A 52 11.70 7.28 2.90
CA ARG A 52 12.15 8.43 3.69
C ARG A 52 12.92 9.44 2.86
N SER A 53 13.92 8.98 2.12
CA SER A 53 14.81 9.87 1.33
C SER A 53 14.06 10.63 0.25
N LYS A 54 13.02 10.03 -0.33
CA LYS A 54 12.16 10.66 -1.34
C LYS A 54 11.02 11.50 -0.75
N GLY A 55 10.86 11.53 0.57
CA GLY A 55 9.80 12.29 1.24
C GLY A 55 8.39 11.82 0.88
N ILE A 56 8.22 10.53 0.59
CA ILE A 56 6.92 9.93 0.31
C ILE A 56 6.06 9.97 1.58
N LYS A 57 4.86 10.52 1.47
CA LYS A 57 3.94 10.60 2.61
C LYS A 57 3.23 9.28 2.80
N CYS A 58 3.47 8.62 3.92
CA CYS A 58 2.94 7.30 4.23
C CYS A 58 1.97 7.33 5.41
N ILE A 59 1.10 6.36 5.47
CA ILE A 59 0.35 5.95 6.65
C ILE A 59 0.84 4.59 7.14
N LEU A 60 0.55 4.27 8.40
CA LEU A 60 0.93 3.01 9.02
C LEU A 60 0.01 1.88 8.55
N GLY A 61 0.61 0.79 8.01
CA GLY A 61 -0.10 -0.44 7.68
C GLY A 61 -0.09 -1.45 8.82
N ASN A 62 -0.85 -2.54 8.67
CA ASN A 62 -0.93 -3.58 9.69
C ASN A 62 0.36 -4.39 9.82
N HIS A 63 1.06 -4.65 8.71
CA HIS A 63 2.38 -5.29 8.77
C HIS A 63 3.43 -4.36 9.40
N ASP A 64 3.43 -3.07 9.07
CA ASP A 64 4.32 -2.09 9.69
C ASP A 64 4.13 -2.05 11.21
N TYR A 65 2.86 -2.00 11.65
CA TYR A 65 2.51 -2.03 13.07
C TYR A 65 2.98 -3.33 13.74
N ALA A 66 2.66 -4.49 13.16
CA ALA A 66 3.01 -5.79 13.73
C ALA A 66 4.53 -6.02 13.83
N VAL A 67 5.29 -5.59 12.82
CA VAL A 67 6.75 -5.64 12.85
C VAL A 67 7.31 -4.84 14.03
N CYS A 68 6.79 -3.66 14.27
CA CYS A 68 7.29 -2.80 15.35
C CYS A 68 6.85 -3.23 16.74
N THR A 69 5.60 -3.65 16.91
CA THR A 69 5.03 -4.00 18.23
C THR A 69 5.24 -5.46 18.61
N GLY A 70 5.32 -6.35 17.62
CA GLY A 70 5.31 -7.81 17.81
C GLY A 70 3.90 -8.38 17.97
N ASP A 71 2.85 -7.57 17.84
CA ASP A 71 1.47 -8.06 17.88
C ASP A 71 1.11 -8.73 16.56
N THR A 72 0.97 -10.04 16.60
CA THR A 72 0.63 -10.89 15.44
C THR A 72 -0.75 -11.53 15.55
N SER A 73 -1.60 -11.08 16.47
CA SER A 73 -2.89 -11.70 16.80
C SER A 73 -3.85 -11.81 15.62
N TYR A 74 -3.72 -10.92 14.64
CA TYR A 74 -4.59 -10.84 13.46
C TYR A 74 -4.01 -11.50 12.20
N PHE A 75 -2.90 -12.24 12.33
CA PHE A 75 -2.19 -12.77 11.17
C PHE A 75 -2.23 -14.30 11.10
N ASN A 76 -2.29 -14.82 9.87
CA ASN A 76 -2.11 -16.24 9.66
C ASN A 76 -0.64 -16.67 9.92
N PRO A 77 -0.37 -17.98 10.20
CA PRO A 77 0.97 -18.44 10.59
C PRO A 77 2.09 -18.11 9.59
N ARG A 78 1.78 -18.03 8.30
CA ARG A 78 2.78 -17.69 7.28
C ARG A 78 3.17 -16.21 7.37
N ALA A 79 2.17 -15.33 7.52
CA ALA A 79 2.42 -13.91 7.71
C ALA A 79 3.18 -13.64 9.01
N VAL A 80 2.86 -14.36 10.11
CA VAL A 80 3.60 -14.28 11.37
C VAL A 80 5.09 -14.57 11.16
N ASN A 81 5.44 -15.62 10.40
CA ASN A 81 6.85 -15.93 10.11
C ASN A 81 7.57 -14.77 9.40
N ALA A 82 6.92 -14.11 8.43
CA ALA A 82 7.49 -12.95 7.76
C ALA A 82 7.63 -11.75 8.69
N ILE A 83 6.62 -11.47 9.51
CA ILE A 83 6.64 -10.38 10.50
C ILE A 83 7.79 -10.58 11.49
N LEU A 84 7.93 -11.77 12.06
CA LEU A 84 9.00 -12.07 13.02
C LEU A 84 10.39 -12.02 12.38
N TRP A 85 10.52 -12.44 11.12
CA TRP A 85 11.78 -12.27 10.39
C TRP A 85 12.08 -10.80 10.15
N THR A 86 11.13 -10.03 9.63
CA THR A 86 11.29 -8.58 9.37
C THR A 86 11.65 -7.83 10.65
N ARG A 87 10.98 -8.16 11.78
CA ARG A 87 11.27 -7.57 13.10
C ARG A 87 12.71 -7.78 13.56
N ARG A 88 13.35 -8.91 13.18
CA ARG A 88 14.74 -9.20 13.53
C ARG A 88 15.75 -8.42 12.70
N VAL A 89 15.40 -8.05 11.46
CA VAL A 89 16.33 -7.41 10.52
C VAL A 89 16.11 -5.91 10.35
N VAL A 90 14.90 -5.40 10.67
CA VAL A 90 14.63 -3.98 10.63
C VAL A 90 15.47 -3.23 11.66
N THR A 91 16.11 -2.14 11.24
CA THR A 91 16.91 -1.32 12.16
C THR A 91 16.01 -0.60 13.16
N LYS A 92 16.58 -0.22 14.31
CA LYS A 92 15.87 0.57 15.32
C LYS A 92 15.34 1.88 14.74
N GLU A 93 16.14 2.58 13.97
CA GLU A 93 15.77 3.84 13.34
C GLU A 93 14.58 3.66 12.38
N ASN A 94 14.60 2.60 11.57
CA ASN A 94 13.52 2.30 10.64
C ASN A 94 12.23 1.85 11.36
N SER A 95 12.36 1.12 12.46
CA SER A 95 11.22 0.78 13.31
C SER A 95 10.59 2.03 13.97
N GLU A 96 11.41 2.96 14.46
CA GLU A 96 10.95 4.24 15.01
C GLU A 96 10.25 5.09 13.94
N PHE A 97 10.79 5.11 12.72
CA PHE A 97 10.12 5.78 11.59
C PHE A 97 8.75 5.16 11.30
N LEU A 98 8.65 3.84 11.18
CA LEU A 98 7.36 3.17 10.95
C LEU A 98 6.33 3.53 12.03
N LEU A 99 6.71 3.49 13.31
CA LEU A 99 5.82 3.86 14.43
C LEU A 99 5.41 5.33 14.43
N SER A 100 6.21 6.20 13.81
CA SER A 100 5.87 7.63 13.68
C SER A 100 4.82 7.91 12.61
N LEU A 101 4.51 6.95 11.74
CA LEU A 101 3.54 7.12 10.68
C LEU A 101 2.11 7.26 11.24
N PRO A 102 1.31 8.20 10.71
CA PRO A 102 -0.08 8.35 11.11
C PRO A 102 -0.91 7.13 10.67
N ARG A 103 -1.92 6.76 11.46
CA ARG A 103 -2.86 5.69 11.09
C ARG A 103 -3.86 6.13 10.02
N ILE A 104 -4.22 7.41 10.04
CA ILE A 104 -5.06 8.08 9.04
C ILE A 104 -4.37 9.36 8.63
N LEU A 105 -4.37 9.65 7.34
CA LEU A 105 -3.93 10.93 6.82
C LEU A 105 -5.10 11.66 6.18
N ARG A 106 -5.46 12.83 6.78
CA ARG A 106 -6.41 13.77 6.18
C ARG A 106 -5.65 14.98 5.65
N LEU A 107 -5.93 15.35 4.42
CA LEU A 107 -5.30 16.49 3.80
C LEU A 107 -6.26 17.18 2.81
N LYS A 108 -5.96 18.42 2.50
CA LYS A 108 -6.63 19.17 1.44
C LYS A 108 -5.61 19.48 0.34
N LYS A 109 -5.99 19.21 -0.91
CA LYS A 109 -5.24 19.56 -2.11
C LYS A 109 -6.18 20.24 -3.08
N GLU A 110 -5.81 21.47 -3.50
CA GLU A 110 -6.74 22.32 -4.22
C GLU A 110 -8.07 22.42 -3.45
N ASN A 111 -9.18 22.14 -4.12
CA ASN A 111 -10.50 22.18 -3.52
C ASN A 111 -10.98 20.78 -3.05
N ARG A 112 -10.09 19.76 -3.00
CA ARG A 112 -10.44 18.38 -2.65
C ARG A 112 -9.97 18.01 -1.26
N LYS A 113 -10.86 17.41 -0.47
CA LYS A 113 -10.55 16.78 0.81
C LYS A 113 -10.22 15.31 0.55
N ILE A 114 -9.15 14.83 1.16
CA ILE A 114 -8.61 13.48 0.95
C ILE A 114 -8.45 12.80 2.30
N LEU A 115 -8.94 11.57 2.40
CA LEU A 115 -8.71 10.65 3.51
C LEU A 115 -7.96 9.43 3.00
N LEU A 116 -6.88 9.07 3.68
CA LEU A 116 -6.14 7.84 3.44
C LEU A 116 -6.14 7.00 4.73
N ALA A 117 -6.56 5.74 4.63
CA ALA A 117 -6.49 4.72 5.67
C ALA A 117 -5.93 3.43 5.07
N HIS A 118 -5.19 2.63 5.86
CA HIS A 118 -4.67 1.38 5.30
C HIS A 118 -5.79 0.35 5.09
N ALA A 119 -6.59 0.07 6.12
CA ALA A 119 -7.74 -0.83 6.00
C ALA A 119 -9.05 -0.04 5.84
N THR A 120 -9.78 0.25 6.92
CA THR A 120 -11.02 1.05 6.87
C THR A 120 -10.88 2.31 7.72
N PRO A 121 -11.66 3.37 7.46
CA PRO A 121 -11.58 4.58 8.29
C PRO A 121 -11.90 4.34 9.76
N GLU A 122 -12.80 3.40 10.08
CA GLU A 122 -13.20 3.05 11.44
C GLU A 122 -12.14 2.24 12.18
N ASN A 123 -11.43 1.38 11.45
CA ASN A 123 -10.32 0.58 11.96
C ASN A 123 -9.16 0.62 10.95
N PRO A 124 -8.34 1.67 10.99
CA PRO A 124 -7.39 1.95 9.92
C PRO A 124 -6.23 0.95 9.81
N ILE A 125 -6.00 0.13 10.84
CA ILE A 125 -4.90 -0.86 10.86
C ILE A 125 -5.40 -2.28 10.58
N PHE A 126 -6.48 -2.70 11.22
CA PHE A 126 -6.99 -4.08 11.21
C PHE A 126 -8.45 -4.16 10.76
N GLY A 127 -8.92 -3.19 9.98
CA GLY A 127 -10.26 -3.21 9.42
C GLY A 127 -10.45 -4.29 8.36
N ASP A 128 -11.69 -4.46 7.94
CA ASP A 128 -12.07 -5.45 6.94
C ASP A 128 -11.45 -5.17 5.57
N TYR A 129 -11.26 -6.23 4.79
CA TYR A 129 -10.94 -6.13 3.37
C TYR A 129 -12.14 -5.58 2.60
N ILE A 130 -11.97 -4.45 1.93
CA ILE A 130 -13.02 -3.86 1.09
C ILE A 130 -12.77 -4.30 -0.35
N HIS A 131 -13.50 -5.35 -0.77
CA HIS A 131 -13.39 -5.91 -2.11
C HIS A 131 -14.23 -5.12 -3.14
N PRO A 132 -13.86 -5.15 -4.44
CA PRO A 132 -14.67 -4.56 -5.52
C PRO A 132 -16.10 -5.11 -5.56
N GLU A 133 -16.28 -6.38 -5.20
CA GLU A 133 -17.56 -7.09 -5.11
C GLU A 133 -18.25 -6.89 -3.74
N THR A 134 -17.63 -6.14 -2.84
CA THR A 134 -18.25 -5.80 -1.55
C THR A 134 -19.57 -5.08 -1.80
N ASP A 135 -20.51 -5.34 -0.92
CA ASP A 135 -21.84 -4.73 -0.95
C ASP A 135 -21.76 -3.22 -1.33
N PRO A 136 -22.43 -2.83 -2.43
CA PRO A 136 -22.47 -1.43 -2.85
C PRO A 136 -22.91 -0.45 -1.75
N PHE A 137 -23.70 -0.91 -0.77
CA PHE A 137 -24.12 -0.10 0.38
C PHE A 137 -22.94 0.29 1.28
N LYS A 138 -21.88 -0.53 1.41
CA LYS A 138 -20.68 -0.16 2.16
C LYS A 138 -19.95 1.01 1.52
N PHE A 139 -19.79 1.00 0.19
CA PHE A 139 -19.23 2.14 -0.55
C PHE A 139 -20.13 3.38 -0.47
N LEU A 140 -21.45 3.18 -0.54
CA LEU A 140 -22.40 4.27 -0.38
C LEU A 140 -22.33 4.88 1.02
N SER A 141 -22.23 4.07 2.08
CA SER A 141 -22.08 4.57 3.45
C SER A 141 -20.82 5.43 3.58
N TYR A 142 -19.69 4.99 3.05
CA TYR A 142 -18.47 5.80 3.04
C TYR A 142 -18.66 7.12 2.28
N ALA A 143 -19.33 7.09 1.12
CA ALA A 143 -19.57 8.32 0.35
C ALA A 143 -20.51 9.29 1.06
N THR A 144 -21.39 8.82 1.95
CA THR A 144 -22.38 9.66 2.67
C THR A 144 -21.91 10.09 4.05
N GLU A 145 -21.20 9.22 4.78
CA GLU A 145 -20.80 9.45 6.18
C GLU A 145 -19.52 10.29 6.29
N TYR A 146 -18.63 10.19 5.27
CA TYR A 146 -17.37 10.93 5.26
C TYR A 146 -17.49 12.16 4.35
N GLU A 147 -16.94 13.28 4.80
CA GLU A 147 -16.97 14.54 4.03
C GLU A 147 -15.93 14.61 2.91
N GLU A 148 -14.94 13.72 2.92
CA GLU A 148 -13.86 13.72 1.95
C GLU A 148 -14.33 13.34 0.55
N ASP A 149 -13.75 14.01 -0.46
CA ASP A 149 -14.02 13.77 -1.89
C ASP A 149 -13.29 12.54 -2.41
N ILE A 150 -12.14 12.23 -1.81
CA ILE A 150 -11.24 11.15 -2.21
C ILE A 150 -10.91 10.31 -0.98
N MET A 151 -11.22 9.02 -1.02
CA MET A 151 -10.87 8.07 0.03
C MET A 151 -9.99 6.96 -0.55
N GLY A 152 -8.75 6.87 -0.07
CA GLY A 152 -7.79 5.83 -0.44
C GLY A 152 -7.67 4.75 0.62
N LEU A 153 -7.80 3.49 0.21
CA LEU A 153 -7.67 2.28 1.04
C LEU A 153 -6.60 1.37 0.44
N GLY A 154 -5.76 0.76 1.28
CA GLY A 154 -4.76 -0.26 0.92
C GLY A 154 -5.24 -1.67 1.27
N HIS A 155 -4.33 -2.49 1.86
CA HIS A 155 -4.61 -3.75 2.56
C HIS A 155 -5.10 -4.92 1.69
N LEU A 156 -5.97 -4.67 0.73
CA LEU A 156 -6.59 -5.69 -0.12
C LEU A 156 -5.63 -6.22 -1.20
N HIS A 157 -4.73 -5.38 -1.72
CA HIS A 157 -3.83 -5.64 -2.85
C HIS A 157 -4.53 -5.83 -4.21
N VAL A 158 -5.80 -5.47 -4.33
CA VAL A 158 -6.59 -5.53 -5.58
C VAL A 158 -7.02 -4.11 -5.95
N PRO A 159 -6.67 -3.63 -7.17
CA PRO A 159 -7.00 -2.27 -7.58
C PRO A 159 -8.49 -2.12 -7.87
N TYR A 160 -9.09 -1.04 -7.39
CA TYR A 160 -10.46 -0.63 -7.75
C TYR A 160 -10.67 0.88 -7.59
N ALA A 161 -11.71 1.39 -8.24
CA ALA A 161 -12.25 2.74 -8.00
C ALA A 161 -13.77 2.71 -8.06
N TYR A 162 -14.40 3.20 -7.01
CA TYR A 162 -15.84 3.36 -6.91
C TYR A 162 -16.19 4.84 -6.89
N HIS A 163 -16.98 5.29 -7.87
CA HIS A 163 -17.42 6.68 -8.00
C HIS A 163 -18.87 6.84 -7.60
N LYS A 164 -19.16 7.71 -6.64
CA LYS A 164 -20.52 8.03 -6.19
C LYS A 164 -20.57 9.42 -5.55
N LEU A 165 -21.64 10.17 -5.81
CA LEU A 165 -21.91 11.48 -5.19
C LEU A 165 -20.72 12.47 -5.31
N ASP A 166 -20.14 12.58 -6.52
CA ASP A 166 -18.94 13.39 -6.80
C ASP A 166 -17.73 13.06 -5.91
N LYS A 167 -17.66 11.83 -5.42
CA LYS A 167 -16.56 11.30 -4.62
C LYS A 167 -15.96 10.06 -5.28
N VAL A 168 -14.73 9.71 -4.89
CA VAL A 168 -14.08 8.47 -5.29
C VAL A 168 -13.51 7.73 -4.08
N ILE A 169 -13.81 6.43 -3.99
CA ILE A 169 -13.19 5.49 -3.05
C ILE A 169 -12.37 4.54 -3.89
N PHE A 170 -11.09 4.38 -3.57
CA PHE A 170 -10.19 3.61 -4.40
C PHE A 170 -9.18 2.80 -3.58
N ASN A 171 -8.65 1.75 -4.22
CA ASN A 171 -7.47 1.03 -3.80
C ASN A 171 -6.47 1.05 -4.96
N PRO A 172 -5.20 1.43 -4.77
CA PRO A 172 -4.23 1.49 -5.88
C PRO A 172 -3.75 0.10 -6.33
N GLY A 173 -4.15 -0.97 -5.64
CA GLY A 173 -3.51 -2.27 -5.72
C GLY A 173 -2.22 -2.32 -4.91
N SER A 174 -1.40 -3.33 -5.11
CA SER A 174 -0.14 -3.52 -4.39
C SER A 174 1.06 -3.30 -5.31
N VAL A 175 2.06 -2.58 -4.81
CA VAL A 175 3.37 -2.49 -5.46
C VAL A 175 4.10 -3.83 -5.38
N GLY A 176 4.18 -4.42 -4.19
CA GLY A 176 5.08 -5.53 -3.92
C GLY A 176 4.47 -6.93 -3.95
N GLN A 177 3.15 -7.04 -3.77
CA GLN A 177 2.46 -8.34 -3.70
C GLN A 177 1.01 -8.26 -4.21
N PRO A 178 0.78 -8.06 -5.51
CA PRO A 178 -0.56 -8.08 -6.10
C PRO A 178 -1.31 -9.39 -5.81
N ARG A 179 -2.66 -9.31 -5.68
CA ARG A 179 -3.54 -10.45 -5.37
C ARG A 179 -4.76 -10.53 -6.30
N ASP A 180 -4.64 -9.99 -7.49
CA ASP A 180 -5.70 -9.96 -8.52
C ASP A 180 -5.45 -10.92 -9.69
N GLY A 181 -4.52 -11.87 -9.51
CA GLY A 181 -4.12 -12.82 -10.55
C GLY A 181 -3.11 -12.26 -11.55
N ASN A 182 -2.71 -11.00 -11.40
CA ASN A 182 -1.72 -10.35 -12.26
C ASN A 182 -0.47 -9.99 -11.44
N PRO A 183 0.72 -10.52 -11.79
CA PRO A 183 1.94 -10.36 -10.99
C PRO A 183 2.66 -9.01 -11.18
N LEU A 184 2.10 -8.07 -11.92
CA LEU A 184 2.70 -6.77 -12.19
C LEU A 184 2.54 -5.82 -10.99
N ALA A 185 3.57 -5.03 -10.69
CA ALA A 185 3.50 -4.00 -9.67
C ALA A 185 2.42 -2.95 -10.01
N ARG A 186 1.62 -2.54 -9.01
CA ARG A 186 0.48 -1.64 -9.21
C ARG A 186 0.70 -0.29 -8.55
N TYR A 187 0.21 0.76 -9.21
CA TYR A 187 -0.03 2.07 -8.62
C TYR A 187 -1.15 2.78 -9.38
N CYS A 188 -1.65 3.90 -8.84
CA CYS A 188 -2.60 4.72 -9.56
C CYS A 188 -2.30 6.21 -9.45
N THR A 189 -2.88 6.99 -10.37
CA THR A 189 -2.97 8.45 -10.28
C THR A 189 -4.41 8.90 -10.25
N ILE A 190 -4.68 10.01 -9.55
CA ILE A 190 -6.00 10.64 -9.50
C ILE A 190 -5.87 12.09 -9.96
N ASN A 191 -6.66 12.45 -10.96
CA ASN A 191 -6.81 13.83 -11.38
C ASN A 191 -7.78 14.55 -10.44
N LEU A 192 -7.34 15.61 -9.78
CA LEU A 192 -8.11 16.30 -8.74
C LEU A 192 -9.33 17.06 -9.26
N GLU A 193 -9.35 17.44 -10.53
CA GLU A 193 -10.47 18.13 -11.13
C GLU A 193 -11.62 17.16 -11.47
N SER A 194 -11.29 16.09 -12.21
CA SER A 194 -12.27 15.13 -12.73
C SER A 194 -12.51 13.93 -11.83
N LEU A 195 -11.72 13.73 -10.77
CA LEU A 195 -11.65 12.54 -9.92
C LEU A 195 -11.38 11.24 -10.69
N LYS A 196 -10.90 11.33 -11.94
CA LYS A 196 -10.59 10.16 -12.76
C LYS A 196 -9.36 9.45 -12.17
N VAL A 197 -9.54 8.17 -11.86
CA VAL A 197 -8.45 7.27 -11.44
C VAL A 197 -7.87 6.57 -12.68
N LYS A 198 -6.53 6.52 -12.77
CA LYS A 198 -5.82 5.72 -13.77
C LYS A 198 -4.93 4.74 -13.05
N PHE A 199 -5.08 3.46 -13.34
CA PHE A 199 -4.24 2.39 -12.85
C PHE A 199 -3.08 2.13 -13.81
N PHE A 200 -1.93 1.74 -13.23
CA PHE A 200 -0.73 1.40 -13.95
C PHE A 200 -0.20 0.05 -13.49
N GLU A 201 0.35 -0.69 -14.42
CA GLU A 201 0.93 -2.01 -14.25
C GLU A 201 2.35 -2.00 -14.77
N LEU A 202 3.29 -2.45 -13.96
CA LEU A 202 4.71 -2.43 -14.30
C LEU A 202 5.34 -3.79 -14.05
N ASP A 203 6.08 -4.25 -15.01
CA ASP A 203 6.93 -5.42 -14.85
C ASP A 203 8.19 -5.06 -14.05
N TYR A 204 8.67 -5.99 -13.23
CA TYR A 204 9.88 -5.84 -12.43
C TYR A 204 10.64 -7.17 -12.35
N ASP A 205 11.86 -7.17 -11.87
CA ASP A 205 12.66 -8.40 -11.72
C ASP A 205 12.13 -9.28 -10.58
N ARG A 206 11.04 -10.03 -10.87
CA ARG A 206 10.44 -10.98 -9.91
C ARG A 206 11.37 -12.11 -9.53
N GLU A 207 12.27 -12.50 -10.45
CA GLU A 207 13.25 -13.56 -10.17
C GLU A 207 14.25 -13.11 -9.12
N LEU A 208 14.73 -11.87 -9.21
CA LEU A 208 15.64 -11.30 -8.21
C LEU A 208 14.95 -11.18 -6.85
N SER A 209 13.72 -10.63 -6.80
CA SER A 209 12.93 -10.54 -5.57
C SER A 209 12.68 -11.91 -4.96
N ALA A 210 12.31 -12.90 -5.77
CA ALA A 210 12.07 -14.28 -5.32
C ALA A 210 13.34 -14.94 -4.77
N ARG A 211 14.49 -14.77 -5.45
CA ARG A 211 15.79 -15.26 -4.96
C ARG A 211 16.14 -14.66 -3.60
N LYS A 212 15.97 -13.35 -3.43
CA LYS A 212 16.22 -12.66 -2.14
C LYS A 212 15.35 -13.21 -1.03
N ILE A 213 14.07 -13.45 -1.27
CA ILE A 213 13.13 -14.06 -0.31
C ILE A 213 13.65 -15.44 0.14
N VAL A 214 14.04 -16.30 -0.80
CA VAL A 214 14.57 -17.63 -0.49
C VAL A 214 15.90 -17.55 0.27
N GLN A 215 16.83 -16.70 -0.16
CA GLN A 215 18.13 -16.49 0.50
C GLN A 215 17.98 -15.95 1.93
N ALA A 216 16.97 -15.15 2.18
CA ALA A 216 16.62 -14.63 3.50
C ALA A 216 16.03 -15.69 4.45
N GLY A 217 15.76 -16.91 3.96
CA GLY A 217 15.11 -17.98 4.73
C GLY A 217 13.63 -17.73 5.00
N LEU A 218 13.00 -16.82 4.25
CA LEU A 218 11.56 -16.59 4.31
C LEU A 218 10.80 -17.76 3.65
N PRO A 219 9.53 -18.00 4.04
CA PRO A 219 8.72 -19.04 3.42
C PRO A 219 8.67 -18.93 1.88
N THR A 220 9.01 -20.00 1.16
CA THR A 220 9.10 -20.03 -0.30
C THR A 220 7.79 -19.68 -1.00
N ILE A 221 6.65 -19.83 -0.31
CA ILE A 221 5.35 -19.39 -0.82
C ILE A 221 5.34 -17.90 -1.17
N PHE A 222 6.09 -17.05 -0.45
CA PHE A 222 6.16 -15.62 -0.75
C PHE A 222 6.93 -15.34 -2.05
N ALA A 223 7.93 -16.17 -2.38
CA ALA A 223 8.62 -16.11 -3.66
C ALA A 223 7.70 -16.55 -4.82
N THR A 224 6.99 -17.68 -4.65
CA THR A 224 6.11 -18.21 -5.72
C THR A 224 4.89 -17.33 -6.00
N ARG A 225 4.38 -16.63 -5.00
CA ARG A 225 3.23 -15.69 -5.15
C ARG A 225 3.55 -14.55 -6.11
N LEU A 226 4.79 -14.07 -6.14
CA LEU A 226 5.22 -12.98 -7.02
C LEU A 226 5.00 -13.28 -8.51
N PHE A 227 5.00 -14.56 -8.90
CA PHE A 227 4.77 -14.97 -10.28
C PHE A 227 3.29 -15.20 -10.62
N LYS A 228 2.44 -15.30 -9.60
CA LYS A 228 1.04 -15.65 -9.76
C LYS A 228 0.09 -14.48 -9.49
N GLY A 229 0.55 -13.45 -8.80
CA GLY A 229 -0.30 -12.35 -8.36
C GLY A 229 -1.39 -12.80 -7.35
N ILE A 230 -1.03 -13.65 -6.35
CA ILE A 230 -1.98 -14.21 -5.36
C ILE A 230 -1.52 -13.99 -3.92
#